data_4c5541f5718565379d9cb822ffb39d96
#
_entry.id   4c5541f5718565379d9cb822ffb39d96
#
_cell.length_a   1.000
_cell.length_b   1.000
_cell.length_c   1.000
_cell.angle_alpha   90.00
_cell.angle_beta   90.00
_cell.angle_gamma   90.00
#
_symmetry.space_group_name_H-M   'P 1'
#
loop_
_entity.id
_entity.type
_entity.pdbx_description
1 polymer ?
#
loop_
_entity_poly.entity_id
_entity_poly.type
_entity_poly.pdbx_seq_one_letter_code
_entity_poly.pdbx_strand_id
1 'polypeptide(L)'
;MRLIEGKISLRTRLFLAMVILVFTACIMILVATYFQYDSESESYNQFRMERKEKQLFSQINYLVKRNKLYPIILNDWSTHANDFESVRSILNVDYSIFDLNGNPLYTNFLPLKIIANNYKIEKRIIDLIGSNPSKRYIENNTDEIGRFQSSYSYLADSSGDPYAILFFPYFEDVSFSENELNTFL
;
A
#
# COMPACT_ATOMS: atom_id res chain seq x y z
N MET A 1 -15.04 -10.40 -58.45
CA MET A 1 -15.33 -11.12 -57.20
C MET A 1 -16.82 -10.90 -56.89
N ARG A 2 -17.71 -11.84 -57.29
CA ARG A 2 -19.17 -11.69 -57.12
C ARG A 2 -19.47 -12.04 -55.66
N LEU A 3 -19.88 -11.05 -54.86
CA LEU A 3 -20.46 -11.25 -53.54
C LEU A 3 -21.79 -12.01 -53.73
N ILE A 4 -21.86 -13.18 -53.12
CA ILE A 4 -23.06 -14.05 -53.09
C ILE A 4 -24.09 -13.30 -52.22
N GLU A 5 -25.02 -12.56 -52.88
CA GLU A 5 -26.25 -12.05 -52.27
C GLU A 5 -27.23 -13.20 -52.00
N GLY A 6 -26.88 -14.04 -51.06
CA GLY A 6 -27.82 -14.98 -50.47
C GLY A 6 -28.90 -14.18 -49.70
N LYS A 7 -30.12 -14.12 -50.19
CA LYS A 7 -31.29 -13.56 -49.48
C LYS A 7 -31.48 -14.31 -48.16
N ILE A 8 -30.79 -13.84 -47.11
CA ILE A 8 -30.98 -14.37 -45.75
C ILE A 8 -32.44 -14.11 -45.36
N SER A 9 -33.17 -15.14 -44.96
CA SER A 9 -34.56 -15.04 -44.58
C SER A 9 -34.75 -14.05 -43.42
N LEU A 10 -35.88 -13.38 -43.34
CA LEU A 10 -36.20 -12.43 -42.27
C LEU A 10 -36.03 -13.07 -40.87
N ARG A 11 -36.39 -14.34 -40.72
CA ARG A 11 -36.22 -15.12 -39.49
C ARG A 11 -34.76 -15.23 -39.09
N THR A 12 -33.86 -15.52 -40.04
CA THR A 12 -32.43 -15.67 -39.80
C THR A 12 -31.79 -14.34 -39.41
N ARG A 13 -32.24 -13.23 -40.03
CA ARG A 13 -31.77 -11.87 -39.66
C ARG A 13 -32.18 -11.51 -38.25
N LEU A 14 -33.43 -11.78 -37.86
CA LEU A 14 -33.94 -11.53 -36.51
C LEU A 14 -33.23 -12.38 -35.47
N PHE A 15 -33.01 -13.66 -35.75
CA PHE A 15 -32.25 -14.56 -34.87
C PHE A 15 -30.79 -14.09 -34.68
N LEU A 16 -30.12 -13.73 -35.78
CA LEU A 16 -28.76 -13.24 -35.73
C LEU A 16 -28.66 -11.94 -34.93
N ALA A 17 -29.60 -11.02 -35.09
CA ALA A 17 -29.66 -9.78 -34.33
C ALA A 17 -29.83 -10.04 -32.81
N MET A 18 -30.71 -11.00 -32.43
CA MET A 18 -30.86 -11.40 -31.03
C MET A 18 -29.57 -11.99 -30.44
N VAL A 19 -28.91 -12.88 -31.20
CA VAL A 19 -27.65 -13.49 -30.76
C VAL A 19 -26.58 -12.42 -30.57
N ILE A 20 -26.43 -11.49 -31.52
CA ILE A 20 -25.46 -10.38 -31.40
C ILE A 20 -25.78 -9.51 -30.19
N LEU A 21 -27.06 -9.20 -29.95
CA LEU A 21 -27.47 -8.36 -28.81
C LEU A 21 -27.16 -9.03 -27.49
N VAL A 22 -27.44 -10.33 -27.35
CA VAL A 22 -27.10 -11.08 -26.12
C VAL A 22 -25.58 -11.12 -25.92
N PHE A 23 -24.84 -11.38 -26.99
CA PHE A 23 -23.38 -11.47 -26.93
C PHE A 23 -22.72 -10.12 -26.50
N THR A 24 -23.21 -9.02 -27.08
CA THR A 24 -22.76 -7.68 -26.70
C THR A 24 -23.11 -7.35 -25.25
N ALA A 25 -24.32 -7.72 -24.79
CA ALA A 25 -24.68 -7.53 -23.37
C ALA A 25 -23.79 -8.32 -22.43
N CYS A 26 -23.46 -9.58 -22.74
CA CYS A 26 -22.54 -10.39 -21.94
C CYS A 26 -21.13 -9.77 -21.87
N ILE A 27 -20.61 -9.29 -23.01
CA ILE A 27 -19.30 -8.62 -23.02
C ILE A 27 -19.32 -7.35 -22.18
N MET A 28 -20.38 -6.53 -22.28
CA MET A 28 -20.47 -5.32 -21.45
C MET A 28 -20.53 -5.63 -19.96
N ILE A 29 -21.23 -6.67 -19.55
CA ILE A 29 -21.27 -7.11 -18.15
C ILE A 29 -19.88 -7.55 -17.69
N LEU A 30 -19.17 -8.36 -18.47
CA LEU A 30 -17.82 -8.81 -18.13
C LEU A 30 -16.87 -7.63 -17.97
N VAL A 31 -16.90 -6.67 -18.88
CA VAL A 31 -16.07 -5.47 -18.82
C VAL A 31 -16.41 -4.62 -17.59
N ALA A 32 -17.69 -4.39 -17.33
CA ALA A 32 -18.13 -3.64 -16.16
C ALA A 32 -17.71 -4.32 -14.84
N THR A 33 -17.87 -5.64 -14.75
CA THR A 33 -17.46 -6.43 -13.58
C THR A 33 -15.95 -6.36 -13.36
N TYR A 34 -15.15 -6.43 -14.43
CA TYR A 34 -13.70 -6.31 -14.35
C TYR A 34 -13.27 -4.95 -13.78
N PHE A 35 -13.82 -3.86 -14.32
CA PHE A 35 -13.50 -2.51 -13.80
C PHE A 35 -13.96 -2.30 -12.36
N GLN A 36 -15.13 -2.83 -11.99
CA GLN A 36 -15.63 -2.74 -10.62
C GLN A 36 -14.72 -3.49 -9.65
N TYR A 37 -14.29 -4.70 -10.00
CA TYR A 37 -13.40 -5.52 -9.20
C TYR A 37 -12.05 -4.83 -8.95
N ASP A 38 -11.44 -4.27 -9.99
CA ASP A 38 -10.16 -3.56 -9.90
C ASP A 38 -10.26 -2.35 -8.95
N SER A 39 -11.31 -1.55 -9.09
CA SER A 39 -11.57 -0.37 -8.24
C SER A 39 -11.86 -0.74 -6.78
N GLU A 40 -12.59 -1.80 -6.51
CA GLU A 40 -12.90 -2.26 -5.15
C GLU A 40 -11.67 -2.83 -4.46
N SER A 41 -10.82 -3.55 -5.19
CA SER A 41 -9.55 -4.12 -4.68
C SER A 41 -8.60 -3.01 -4.22
N GLU A 42 -8.41 -1.96 -5.01
CA GLU A 42 -7.58 -0.81 -4.61
C GLU A 42 -8.10 -0.12 -3.35
N SER A 43 -9.40 0.14 -3.28
CA SER A 43 -10.02 0.77 -2.11
C SER A 43 -9.85 -0.08 -0.86
N TYR A 44 -10.04 -1.40 -0.95
CA TYR A 44 -9.90 -2.32 0.16
C TYR A 44 -8.45 -2.36 0.66
N ASN A 45 -7.47 -2.41 -0.24
CA ASN A 45 -6.06 -2.40 0.10
C ASN A 45 -5.63 -1.10 0.79
N GLN A 46 -6.13 0.05 0.30
CA GLN A 46 -5.90 1.34 0.96
C GLN A 46 -6.46 1.37 2.37
N PHE A 47 -7.68 0.91 2.60
CA PHE A 47 -8.27 0.83 3.95
C PHE A 47 -7.50 -0.10 4.88
N ARG A 48 -7.01 -1.23 4.38
CA ARG A 48 -6.17 -2.15 5.17
C ARG A 48 -4.86 -1.49 5.56
N MET A 49 -4.20 -0.83 4.61
CA MET A 49 -2.95 -0.10 4.85
C MET A 49 -3.14 1.00 5.89
N GLU A 50 -4.15 1.86 5.73
CA GLU A 50 -4.43 2.94 6.66
C GLU A 50 -4.74 2.45 8.07
N ARG A 51 -5.49 1.37 8.20
CA ARG A 51 -5.80 0.77 9.49
C ARG A 51 -4.56 0.22 10.18
N LYS A 52 -3.69 -0.52 9.45
CA LYS A 52 -2.43 -1.04 9.98
C LYS A 52 -1.48 0.08 10.36
N GLU A 53 -1.34 1.08 9.50
CA GLU A 53 -0.52 2.26 9.77
C GLU A 53 -0.98 2.99 11.03
N LYS A 54 -2.30 3.21 11.20
CA LYS A 54 -2.86 3.84 12.39
C LYS A 54 -2.62 3.04 13.67
N GLN A 55 -2.71 1.70 13.59
CA GLN A 55 -2.38 0.82 14.71
C GLN A 55 -0.89 0.90 15.06
N LEU A 56 -0.02 0.83 14.06
CA LEU A 56 1.41 0.95 14.20
C LEU A 56 1.79 2.30 14.84
N PHE A 57 1.24 3.40 14.32
CA PHE A 57 1.44 4.75 14.86
C PHE A 57 1.05 4.85 16.33
N SER A 58 -0.10 4.29 16.71
CA SER A 58 -0.58 4.28 18.09
C SER A 58 0.35 3.50 19.02
N GLN A 59 0.84 2.33 18.59
CA GLN A 59 1.74 1.50 19.38
C GLN A 59 3.12 2.14 19.54
N ILE A 60 3.66 2.72 18.47
CA ILE A 60 4.95 3.40 18.53
C ILE A 60 4.86 4.62 19.47
N ASN A 61 3.84 5.45 19.33
CA ASN A 61 3.65 6.60 20.23
C ASN A 61 3.49 6.15 21.70
N TYR A 62 2.80 5.05 21.94
CA TYR A 62 2.70 4.48 23.29
C TYR A 62 4.08 4.07 23.84
N LEU A 63 4.90 3.38 23.03
CA LEU A 63 6.25 2.97 23.44
C LEU A 63 7.16 4.17 23.69
N VAL A 64 7.16 5.14 22.80
CA VAL A 64 7.95 6.37 22.93
C VAL A 64 7.59 7.13 24.21
N LYS A 65 6.29 7.25 24.50
CA LYS A 65 5.80 7.89 25.71
C LYS A 65 6.12 7.09 26.98
N ARG A 66 5.91 5.77 26.95
CA ARG A 66 6.20 4.88 28.10
C ARG A 66 7.67 4.90 28.48
N ASN A 67 8.56 4.83 27.49
CA ASN A 67 10.00 4.75 27.67
C ASN A 67 10.66 6.13 27.76
N LYS A 68 9.89 7.24 27.70
CA LYS A 68 10.38 8.62 27.73
C LYS A 68 11.47 8.91 26.69
N LEU A 69 11.32 8.34 25.48
CA LEU A 69 12.28 8.49 24.38
C LEU A 69 12.26 9.89 23.72
N TYR A 70 11.41 10.79 24.21
CA TYR A 70 11.33 12.16 23.76
C TYR A 70 11.83 13.14 24.85
N PRO A 71 12.66 14.13 24.55
CA PRO A 71 13.30 14.43 23.26
C PRO A 71 14.34 13.39 22.85
N ILE A 72 14.43 13.15 21.55
CA ILE A 72 15.17 12.03 20.97
C ILE A 72 16.67 12.13 21.25
N ILE A 73 17.18 11.16 21.98
CA ILE A 73 18.60 10.87 22.08
C ILE A 73 18.84 9.58 21.30
N LEU A 74 19.65 9.64 20.24
CA LEU A 74 19.91 8.53 19.31
C LEU A 74 20.29 7.20 20.00
N ASN A 75 20.99 7.29 21.13
CA ASN A 75 21.44 6.12 21.89
C ASN A 75 20.31 5.38 22.62
N ASP A 76 19.21 6.07 22.95
CA ASP A 76 18.13 5.45 23.73
C ASP A 76 17.27 4.52 22.88
N TRP A 77 17.14 4.77 21.58
CA TRP A 77 16.36 3.93 20.67
C TRP A 77 16.94 2.52 20.52
N SER A 78 18.24 2.39 20.45
CA SER A 78 18.91 1.07 20.35
C SER A 78 18.69 0.21 21.61
N THR A 79 18.62 0.83 22.78
CA THR A 79 18.35 0.15 24.05
C THR A 79 16.94 -0.45 24.10
N HIS A 80 15.97 0.15 23.38
CA HIS A 80 14.58 -0.30 23.30
C HIS A 80 14.25 -1.08 22.03
N ALA A 81 15.25 -1.53 21.28
CA ALA A 81 15.04 -2.28 20.03
C ALA A 81 14.12 -3.50 20.20
N ASN A 82 14.20 -4.20 21.34
CA ASN A 82 13.33 -5.35 21.61
C ASN A 82 11.86 -4.95 21.80
N ASP A 83 11.57 -3.77 22.34
CA ASP A 83 10.21 -3.26 22.47
C ASP A 83 9.63 -2.97 21.09
N PHE A 84 10.41 -2.38 20.19
CA PHE A 84 10.00 -2.13 18.80
C PHE A 84 9.85 -3.41 18.00
N GLU A 85 10.70 -4.42 18.20
CA GLU A 85 10.56 -5.74 17.58
C GLU A 85 9.27 -6.45 18.05
N SER A 86 8.85 -6.24 19.28
CA SER A 86 7.59 -6.78 19.79
C SER A 86 6.38 -6.20 19.05
N VAL A 87 6.41 -4.92 18.66
CA VAL A 87 5.35 -4.29 17.84
C VAL A 87 5.25 -4.96 16.48
N ARG A 88 6.40 -5.24 15.84
CA ARG A 88 6.45 -6.00 14.60
C ARG A 88 5.76 -7.34 14.74
N SER A 89 6.12 -8.09 15.77
CA SER A 89 5.57 -9.44 15.99
C SER A 89 4.06 -9.44 16.26
N ILE A 90 3.56 -8.43 17.00
CA ILE A 90 2.13 -8.32 17.33
C ILE A 90 1.31 -7.89 16.11
N LEU A 91 1.78 -6.91 15.35
CA LEU A 91 1.04 -6.35 14.21
C LEU A 91 1.34 -7.07 12.89
N ASN A 92 2.35 -7.93 12.87
CA ASN A 92 2.88 -8.59 11.68
C ASN A 92 3.14 -7.60 10.54
N VAL A 93 3.94 -6.57 10.84
CA VAL A 93 4.28 -5.50 9.90
C VAL A 93 5.74 -5.12 10.03
N ASP A 94 6.38 -4.86 8.89
CA ASP A 94 7.71 -4.27 8.86
C ASP A 94 7.59 -2.74 8.88
N TYR A 95 8.54 -2.06 9.51
CA TYR A 95 8.59 -0.60 9.57
C TYR A 95 9.98 -0.10 9.91
N SER A 96 10.19 1.18 9.71
CA SER A 96 11.42 1.86 10.12
C SER A 96 11.10 3.23 10.69
N ILE A 97 11.93 3.69 11.62
CA ILE A 97 11.80 5.00 12.24
C ILE A 97 13.09 5.78 11.95
N PHE A 98 12.92 7.02 11.52
CA PHE A 98 13.99 7.93 11.17
C PHE A 98 13.89 9.20 12.00
N ASP A 99 15.01 9.88 12.21
CA ASP A 99 14.99 11.24 12.74
C ASP A 99 14.42 12.23 11.70
N LEU A 100 14.21 13.48 12.09
CA LEU A 100 13.69 14.52 11.19
C LEU A 100 14.67 14.91 10.06
N ASN A 101 15.92 14.48 10.15
CA ASN A 101 16.94 14.65 9.11
C ASN A 101 17.00 13.44 8.17
N GLY A 102 16.18 12.42 8.41
CA GLY A 102 16.12 11.19 7.61
C GLY A 102 17.14 10.12 7.98
N ASN A 103 17.90 10.28 9.10
CA ASN A 103 18.82 9.24 9.54
C ASN A 103 18.06 8.12 10.27
N PRO A 104 18.43 6.84 10.10
CA PRO A 104 17.72 5.72 10.71
C PRO A 104 17.93 5.70 12.23
N LEU A 105 16.82 5.59 12.97
CA LEU A 105 16.80 5.36 14.41
C LEU A 105 16.54 3.88 14.72
N TYR A 106 15.61 3.27 13.99
CA TYR A 106 15.25 1.86 14.11
C TYR A 106 14.77 1.33 12.76
N THR A 107 15.15 0.10 12.40
CA THR A 107 14.61 -0.59 11.24
C THR A 107 14.53 -2.09 11.48
N ASN A 108 13.41 -2.70 11.11
CA ASN A 108 13.24 -4.14 10.99
C ASN A 108 12.97 -4.58 9.54
N PHE A 109 12.86 -3.63 8.63
CA PHE A 109 12.65 -3.91 7.22
C PHE A 109 13.95 -4.45 6.58
N LEU A 110 13.90 -5.71 6.15
CA LEU A 110 15.07 -6.45 5.65
C LEU A 110 15.83 -5.77 4.52
N PRO A 111 15.18 -5.23 3.46
CA PRO A 111 15.89 -4.52 2.40
C PRO A 111 16.71 -3.33 2.91
N LEU A 112 16.19 -2.61 3.88
CA LEU A 112 16.91 -1.50 4.49
C LEU A 112 18.03 -1.97 5.44
N LYS A 113 17.85 -3.10 6.13
CA LYS A 113 18.91 -3.71 6.95
C LYS A 113 20.13 -4.12 6.14
N ILE A 114 19.94 -4.62 4.93
CA ILE A 114 21.03 -5.03 4.03
C ILE A 114 21.78 -3.82 3.47
N ILE A 115 21.07 -2.74 3.21
CA ILE A 115 21.63 -1.48 2.70
C ILE A 115 22.15 -0.60 3.85
N ALA A 116 21.89 -0.97 5.09
CA ALA A 116 21.62 -0.15 6.25
C ALA A 116 22.78 0.57 6.92
N ASN A 117 24.01 0.48 6.45
CA ASN A 117 25.00 1.36 7.05
C ASN A 117 24.93 2.82 6.53
N ASN A 118 24.16 3.08 5.46
CA ASN A 118 24.06 4.41 4.84
C ASN A 118 22.67 4.80 4.30
N TYR A 119 21.58 4.05 4.62
CA TYR A 119 20.25 4.44 4.15
C TYR A 119 19.75 5.67 4.89
N LYS A 120 19.46 6.70 4.12
CA LYS A 120 18.89 7.96 4.59
C LYS A 120 17.68 8.31 3.74
N ILE A 121 16.59 8.77 4.37
CA ILE A 121 15.45 9.30 3.63
C ILE A 121 15.89 10.51 2.79
N GLU A 122 15.53 10.51 1.53
CA GLU A 122 15.80 11.64 0.65
C GLU A 122 15.12 12.91 1.15
N LYS A 123 15.83 14.03 1.08
CA LYS A 123 15.29 15.33 1.47
C LYS A 123 13.98 15.66 0.74
N ARG A 124 13.86 15.25 -0.52
CA ARG A 124 12.63 15.41 -1.31
C ARG A 124 11.41 14.82 -0.61
N ILE A 125 11.54 13.61 -0.03
CA ILE A 125 10.44 12.93 0.68
C ILE A 125 10.10 13.70 1.95
N ILE A 126 11.10 14.17 2.70
CA ILE A 126 10.89 14.96 3.92
C ILE A 126 10.14 16.26 3.61
N ASP A 127 10.51 16.95 2.53
CA ASP A 127 9.86 18.18 2.08
C ASP A 127 8.40 17.90 1.65
N LEU A 128 8.14 16.74 0.99
CA LEU A 128 6.79 16.33 0.60
C LEU A 128 5.90 16.03 1.82
N ILE A 129 6.42 15.34 2.84
CA ILE A 129 5.68 15.12 4.09
C ILE A 129 5.38 16.46 4.76
N GLY A 130 6.35 17.35 4.82
CA GLY A 130 6.22 18.67 5.45
C GLY A 130 5.19 19.55 4.78
N SER A 131 5.11 19.52 3.45
CA SER A 131 4.16 20.32 2.64
C SER A 131 2.74 19.77 2.62
N ASN A 132 2.57 18.47 2.92
CA ASN A 132 1.25 17.84 2.91
C ASN A 132 0.48 18.19 4.19
N PRO A 133 -0.78 18.67 4.09
CA PRO A 133 -1.62 18.95 5.25
C PRO A 133 -1.81 17.77 6.19
N SER A 134 -1.87 16.54 5.64
CA SER A 134 -1.99 15.31 6.42
C SER A 134 -0.69 14.89 7.11
N LYS A 135 0.43 15.58 6.82
CA LYS A 135 1.77 15.21 7.32
C LYS A 135 2.16 13.77 6.97
N ARG A 136 1.69 13.33 5.81
CA ARG A 136 1.87 11.98 5.27
C ARG A 136 2.17 12.04 3.77
N TYR A 137 3.04 11.17 3.30
CA TYR A 137 3.34 10.97 1.89
C TYR A 137 3.31 9.48 1.57
N ILE A 138 2.66 9.11 0.47
CA ILE A 138 2.60 7.72 -0.02
C ILE A 138 3.35 7.66 -1.35
N GLU A 139 4.25 6.71 -1.45
CA GLU A 139 5.00 6.41 -2.66
C GLU A 139 4.66 5.01 -3.15
N ASN A 140 4.35 4.89 -4.45
CA ASN A 140 4.13 3.60 -5.08
C ASN A 140 5.48 3.11 -5.61
N ASN A 141 5.93 1.97 -5.13
CA ASN A 141 7.18 1.36 -5.51
C ASN A 141 6.92 0.04 -6.26
N THR A 142 7.83 -0.30 -7.15
CA THR A 142 7.85 -1.60 -7.82
C THR A 142 9.28 -2.10 -7.76
N ASP A 143 9.49 -3.26 -7.16
CA ASP A 143 10.79 -3.93 -7.10
C ASP A 143 10.67 -5.40 -7.54
N GLU A 144 11.76 -6.16 -7.36
CA GLU A 144 11.80 -7.59 -7.70
C GLU A 144 10.83 -8.44 -6.85
N ILE A 145 10.36 -7.92 -5.72
CA ILE A 145 9.43 -8.60 -4.80
C ILE A 145 7.97 -8.34 -5.21
N GLY A 146 7.71 -7.28 -6.01
CA GLY A 146 6.39 -6.92 -6.50
C GLY A 146 6.05 -5.44 -6.32
N ARG A 147 4.76 -5.13 -6.43
CA ARG A 147 4.25 -3.78 -6.16
C ARG A 147 4.04 -3.60 -4.66
N PHE A 148 4.54 -2.51 -4.13
CA PHE A 148 4.25 -2.13 -2.76
C PHE A 148 4.09 -0.62 -2.64
N GLN A 149 3.30 -0.22 -1.65
CA GLN A 149 3.15 1.18 -1.28
C GLN A 149 4.01 1.45 -0.06
N SER A 150 4.74 2.54 -0.07
CA SER A 150 5.46 3.03 1.10
C SER A 150 4.76 4.25 1.65
N SER A 151 4.45 4.24 2.92
CA SER A 151 3.93 5.41 3.62
C SER A 151 5.02 6.02 4.49
N TYR A 152 5.15 7.33 4.41
CA TYR A 152 6.02 8.15 5.26
C TYR A 152 5.14 9.13 6.02
N SER A 153 5.20 9.12 7.33
CA SER A 153 4.40 10.01 8.18
C SER A 153 5.20 10.55 9.36
N TYR A 154 4.91 11.78 9.79
CA TYR A 154 5.51 12.29 11.01
C TYR A 154 4.91 11.63 12.24
N LEU A 155 5.79 11.17 13.13
CA LEU A 155 5.44 10.90 14.52
C LEU A 155 5.48 12.21 15.28
N ALA A 156 4.36 12.59 15.90
CA ALA A 156 4.24 13.83 16.63
C ALA A 156 3.86 13.58 18.09
N ASP A 157 4.26 14.52 18.94
CA ASP A 157 3.91 14.51 20.35
C ASP A 157 2.46 14.98 20.60
N SER A 158 2.08 15.13 21.87
CA SER A 158 0.75 15.59 22.26
C SER A 158 0.45 17.04 21.88
N SER A 159 1.48 17.83 21.58
CA SER A 159 1.38 19.22 21.13
C SER A 159 1.26 19.31 19.61
N GLY A 160 1.48 18.20 18.90
CA GLY A 160 1.50 18.14 17.44
C GLY A 160 2.88 18.42 16.83
N ASP A 161 3.91 18.57 17.65
CA ASP A 161 5.27 18.80 17.19
C ASP A 161 5.90 17.48 16.71
N PRO A 162 6.41 17.44 15.45
CA PRO A 162 7.01 16.24 14.91
C PRO A 162 8.35 15.96 15.59
N TYR A 163 8.58 14.68 15.93
CA TYR A 163 9.84 14.25 16.54
C TYR A 163 10.58 13.16 15.74
N ALA A 164 9.89 12.43 14.89
CA ALA A 164 10.47 11.39 14.05
C ALA A 164 9.65 11.19 12.77
N ILE A 165 10.17 10.38 11.85
CA ILE A 165 9.49 9.95 10.63
C ILE A 165 9.30 8.44 10.71
N LEU A 166 8.06 8.00 10.57
CA LEU A 166 7.69 6.59 10.43
C LEU A 166 7.66 6.24 8.95
N PHE A 167 8.40 5.22 8.56
CA PHE A 167 8.34 4.56 7.26
C PHE A 167 7.61 3.22 7.43
N PHE A 168 6.58 3.02 6.63
CA PHE A 168 5.77 1.81 6.62
C PHE A 168 5.66 1.28 5.19
N PRO A 169 6.41 0.21 4.82
CA PRO A 169 6.24 -0.48 3.56
C PRO A 169 5.00 -1.40 3.66
N TYR A 170 4.08 -1.25 2.75
CA TYR A 170 2.91 -2.10 2.63
C TYR A 170 3.00 -2.89 1.33
N PHE A 171 3.20 -4.19 1.44
CA PHE A 171 3.17 -5.09 0.30
C PHE A 171 1.73 -5.45 -0.01
N GLU A 172 1.34 -5.27 -1.26
CA GLU A 172 0.09 -5.76 -1.77
C GLU A 172 0.13 -7.29 -1.76
N ASP A 173 -0.85 -7.91 -1.12
CA ASP A 173 -0.92 -9.37 -1.02
C ASP A 173 -1.37 -9.93 -2.39
N VAL A 174 -0.42 -10.00 -3.34
CA VAL A 174 -0.64 -10.50 -4.70
C VAL A 174 -1.16 -11.95 -4.67
N SER A 175 -0.81 -12.71 -3.60
CA SER A 175 -1.27 -14.09 -3.41
C SER A 175 -2.79 -14.22 -3.27
N PHE A 176 -3.47 -13.17 -2.81
CA PHE A 176 -4.93 -13.20 -2.65
C PHE A 176 -5.64 -13.05 -4.01
N SER A 177 -5.11 -12.21 -4.90
CA SER A 177 -5.70 -11.98 -6.23
C SER A 177 -5.46 -13.16 -7.17
N GLU A 178 -4.30 -13.82 -7.12
CA GLU A 178 -3.99 -14.99 -7.95
C GLU A 178 -4.75 -16.25 -7.49
N ASN A 179 -4.91 -16.45 -6.18
CA ASN A 179 -5.68 -17.58 -5.66
C ASN A 179 -7.18 -17.46 -5.92
N GLU A 180 -7.75 -16.26 -5.88
CA GLU A 180 -9.17 -16.07 -6.26
C GLU A 180 -9.40 -16.29 -7.76
N LEU A 181 -8.52 -15.78 -8.63
CA LEU A 181 -8.61 -16.03 -10.07
C LEU A 181 -8.53 -17.51 -10.43
N ASN A 182 -7.65 -18.26 -9.75
CA ASN A 182 -7.50 -19.71 -9.96
C ASN A 182 -8.68 -20.54 -9.38
N THR A 183 -9.50 -19.95 -8.50
CA THR A 183 -10.68 -20.62 -7.93
C THR A 183 -11.92 -20.41 -8.81
N PHE A 184 -11.92 -19.40 -9.70
CA PHE A 184 -13.04 -19.08 -10.61
C PHE A 184 -12.81 -19.56 -12.05
N LEU A 185 -11.66 -20.14 -12.39
CA LEU A 185 -11.37 -20.81 -13.67
C LEU A 185 -11.42 -22.33 -13.52
#